data_10c7eb5f267a44ee68861ade66a616a6
#
_entry.id   10c7eb5f267a44ee68861ade66a616a6
#
_cell.length_a   1.000
_cell.length_b   1.000
_cell.length_c   1.000
_cell.angle_alpha   90.00
_cell.angle_beta   90.00
_cell.angle_gamma   90.00
#
_symmetry.space_group_name_H-M   'P 1'
#
loop_
_entity.id
_entity.type
_entity.pdbx_description
1 polymer ?
#
loop_
_entity_poly.entity_id
_entity_poly.type
_entity_poly.pdbx_seq_one_letter_code
_entity_poly.pdbx_strand_id
1 'polypeptide(L)'
;MRSDTREEISAALDAYHASLSRVLDLKCDALTTPELLACLQRLEVERRRQGAAEHALINQLAGQACEEELGGTLRTALANRLHITPGEASRRIAEAEDLGERRALTGEPLPAQLTATAAAQREGKIGREHIKEIQAFFKELSAAVDLGIREAAEAQLAELATSRRPDHLHGLATQLMDWLHPDGNFSDQERARKRGITMGKQEFDGMSRISGLLTPELRATIEAVLAKLAAPGACNPDDQTPLVADTPDADAVRRDTRSQAQRNHDAFLAALRGLLASGELGQHKGLPVTIVVSTTLKELEAATGKGVTGGGSRVPMSDLIRMASHANHYLALFDGAKPLALYHTKRLASPAQRIMLYA
;
A
#
# COMPACT_ATOMS: atom_id res chain seq x y z
N MET A 1 38.95 17.74 13.38
CA MET A 1 38.68 16.47 14.09
C MET A 1 39.65 15.43 13.58
N ARG A 2 40.26 14.62 14.48
CA ARG A 2 41.13 13.50 14.09
C ARG A 2 40.24 12.39 13.48
N SER A 3 40.62 11.86 12.33
CA SER A 3 39.93 10.71 11.76
C SER A 3 40.33 9.45 12.55
N ASP A 4 39.36 8.58 12.85
CA ASP A 4 39.63 7.31 13.52
C ASP A 4 40.44 6.41 12.60
N THR A 5 41.31 5.61 13.18
CA THR A 5 42.10 4.65 12.42
C THR A 5 41.28 3.42 12.05
N ARG A 6 41.73 2.68 11.05
CA ARG A 6 41.07 1.44 10.63
C ARG A 6 40.96 0.43 11.78
N GLU A 7 42.00 0.35 12.60
CA GLU A 7 42.05 -0.51 13.78
C GLU A 7 41.06 -0.10 14.84
N GLU A 8 40.87 1.22 15.10
CA GLU A 8 39.90 1.73 16.04
C GLU A 8 38.47 1.41 15.59
N ILE A 9 38.19 1.58 14.30
CA ILE A 9 36.86 1.25 13.71
C ILE A 9 36.58 -0.26 13.82
N SER A 10 37.53 -1.11 13.46
CA SER A 10 37.41 -2.58 13.57
C SER A 10 37.14 -3.01 15.01
N ALA A 11 37.95 -2.50 15.95
CA ALA A 11 37.80 -2.80 17.37
C ALA A 11 36.43 -2.39 17.94
N ALA A 12 35.89 -1.26 17.49
CA ALA A 12 34.57 -0.81 17.90
C ALA A 12 33.46 -1.78 17.40
N LEU A 13 33.52 -2.23 16.16
CA LEU A 13 32.61 -3.21 15.59
C LEU A 13 32.71 -4.57 16.27
N ASP A 14 33.92 -5.03 16.59
CA ASP A 14 34.16 -6.29 17.31
C ASP A 14 33.59 -6.23 18.74
N ALA A 15 33.78 -5.10 19.43
CA ALA A 15 33.21 -4.88 20.76
C ALA A 15 31.65 -4.83 20.73
N TYR A 16 31.09 -4.22 19.71
CA TYR A 16 29.63 -4.23 19.49
C TYR A 16 29.11 -5.66 19.27
N HIS A 17 29.75 -6.42 18.39
CA HIS A 17 29.43 -7.84 18.14
C HIS A 17 29.46 -8.67 19.43
N ALA A 18 30.53 -8.54 20.20
CA ALA A 18 30.69 -9.27 21.46
C ALA A 18 29.65 -8.92 22.50
N SER A 19 29.27 -7.62 22.58
CA SER A 19 28.22 -7.14 23.49
C SER A 19 26.85 -7.68 23.10
N LEU A 20 26.52 -7.67 21.79
CA LEU A 20 25.27 -8.21 21.27
C LEU A 20 25.17 -9.72 21.50
N SER A 21 26.26 -10.47 21.27
CA SER A 21 26.32 -11.91 21.53
C SER A 21 26.02 -12.23 23.00
N ARG A 22 26.58 -11.46 23.94
CA ARG A 22 26.26 -11.61 25.37
C ARG A 22 24.80 -11.37 25.67
N VAL A 23 24.15 -10.38 25.01
CA VAL A 23 22.72 -10.12 25.19
C VAL A 23 21.86 -11.29 24.66
N LEU A 24 22.27 -11.91 23.53
CA LEU A 24 21.57 -13.06 22.95
C LEU A 24 21.62 -14.31 23.87
N ASP A 25 22.67 -14.45 24.67
CA ASP A 25 22.85 -15.59 25.60
C ASP A 25 22.15 -15.40 26.94
N LEU A 26 21.54 -14.23 27.21
CA LEU A 26 20.85 -13.96 28.46
C LEU A 26 19.59 -14.83 28.63
N LYS A 27 19.41 -15.39 29.84
CA LYS A 27 18.19 -16.04 30.26
C LYS A 27 17.36 -15.08 31.10
N CYS A 28 16.13 -14.82 30.69
CA CYS A 28 15.28 -13.79 31.28
C CYS A 28 14.28 -14.33 32.30
N ASP A 29 14.39 -15.60 32.70
CA ASP A 29 13.42 -16.30 33.56
C ASP A 29 13.23 -15.66 34.94
N ALA A 30 14.23 -14.94 35.44
CA ALA A 30 14.18 -14.26 36.74
C ALA A 30 13.53 -12.87 36.68
N LEU A 31 13.17 -12.37 35.50
CA LEU A 31 12.63 -11.01 35.35
C LEU A 31 11.13 -10.98 35.48
N THR A 32 10.63 -9.97 36.18
CA THR A 32 9.20 -9.63 36.25
C THR A 32 8.73 -8.96 34.93
N THR A 33 7.41 -8.92 34.70
CA THR A 33 6.83 -8.28 33.50
C THR A 33 7.27 -6.83 33.31
N PRO A 34 7.31 -5.95 34.33
CA PRO A 34 7.84 -4.59 34.17
C PRO A 34 9.33 -4.54 33.77
N GLU A 35 10.15 -5.44 34.33
CA GLU A 35 11.57 -5.54 34.00
C GLU A 35 11.80 -6.03 32.57
N LEU A 36 11.00 -6.99 32.10
CA LEU A 36 11.03 -7.44 30.71
C LEU A 36 10.68 -6.30 29.75
N LEU A 37 9.65 -5.51 30.05
CA LEU A 37 9.28 -4.33 29.25
C LEU A 37 10.40 -3.28 29.25
N ALA A 38 11.04 -3.03 30.39
CA ALA A 38 12.18 -2.12 30.47
C ALA A 38 13.38 -2.60 29.63
N CYS A 39 13.66 -3.91 29.64
CA CYS A 39 14.69 -4.50 28.80
C CYS A 39 14.38 -4.35 27.30
N LEU A 40 13.13 -4.61 26.88
CA LEU A 40 12.68 -4.39 25.50
C LEU A 40 12.81 -2.93 25.08
N GLN A 41 12.47 -1.99 25.97
CA GLN A 41 12.64 -0.56 25.70
C GLN A 41 14.10 -0.20 25.47
N ARG A 42 15.01 -0.72 26.27
CA ARG A 42 16.46 -0.49 26.11
C ARG A 42 16.97 -1.07 24.78
N LEU A 43 16.55 -2.28 24.43
CA LEU A 43 16.92 -2.89 23.13
C LEU A 43 16.36 -2.08 21.95
N GLU A 44 15.16 -1.54 22.07
CA GLU A 44 14.56 -0.70 21.04
C GLU A 44 15.33 0.62 20.85
N VAL A 45 15.80 1.25 21.92
CA VAL A 45 16.68 2.44 21.85
C VAL A 45 17.93 2.12 21.02
N GLU A 46 18.62 1.03 21.32
CA GLU A 46 19.84 0.65 20.58
C GLU A 46 19.54 0.29 19.11
N ARG A 47 18.42 -0.37 18.84
CA ARG A 47 17.99 -0.67 17.46
C ARG A 47 17.79 0.62 16.65
N ARG A 48 17.20 1.65 17.25
CA ARG A 48 16.98 2.96 16.60
C ARG A 48 18.30 3.68 16.31
N ARG A 49 19.27 3.57 17.22
CA ARG A 49 20.60 4.16 17.09
C ARG A 49 21.43 3.52 15.97
N GLN A 50 21.20 2.25 15.65
CA GLN A 50 21.93 1.56 14.57
C GLN A 50 21.78 2.27 13.21
N GLY A 51 20.59 2.77 12.88
CA GLY A 51 20.38 3.54 11.65
C GLY A 51 21.30 4.77 11.57
N ALA A 52 21.42 5.52 12.66
CA ALA A 52 22.31 6.68 12.71
C ALA A 52 23.79 6.32 12.48
N ALA A 53 24.23 5.15 12.93
CA ALA A 53 25.60 4.69 12.70
C ALA A 53 25.88 4.34 11.22
N GLU A 54 24.87 3.86 10.49
CA GLU A 54 24.99 3.53 9.06
C GLU A 54 25.13 4.77 8.17
N HIS A 55 24.53 5.91 8.55
CA HIS A 55 24.48 7.12 7.72
C HIS A 55 25.87 7.64 7.35
N ALA A 56 26.79 7.68 8.33
CA ALA A 56 28.17 8.13 8.09
C ALA A 56 28.90 7.24 7.06
N LEU A 57 28.69 5.91 7.14
CA LEU A 57 29.30 4.95 6.22
C LEU A 57 28.72 5.08 4.81
N ILE A 58 27.38 5.25 4.70
CA ILE A 58 26.70 5.39 3.40
C ILE A 58 27.12 6.69 2.73
N ASN A 59 27.12 7.81 3.46
CA ASN A 59 27.53 9.13 2.92
C ASN A 59 29.01 9.13 2.52
N GLN A 60 29.88 8.46 3.29
CA GLN A 60 31.28 8.31 2.92
C GLN A 60 31.45 7.49 1.64
N LEU A 61 30.70 6.38 1.49
CA LEU A 61 30.69 5.58 0.24
C LEU A 61 30.17 6.39 -0.94
N ALA A 62 29.09 7.14 -0.75
CA ALA A 62 28.51 7.99 -1.79
C ALA A 62 29.49 9.07 -2.30
N GLY A 63 30.34 9.59 -1.40
CA GLY A 63 31.29 10.66 -1.74
C GLY A 63 32.62 10.17 -2.34
N GLN A 64 33.05 8.93 -2.06
CA GLN A 64 34.38 8.47 -2.45
C GLN A 64 34.41 7.36 -3.50
N ALA A 65 33.37 6.53 -3.57
CA ALA A 65 33.38 5.35 -4.43
C ALA A 65 32.86 5.66 -5.83
N CYS A 66 33.57 5.17 -6.86
CA CYS A 66 33.07 5.24 -8.25
C CYS A 66 32.23 3.99 -8.59
N GLU A 67 31.45 4.09 -9.68
CA GLU A 67 30.59 2.97 -10.12
C GLU A 67 31.40 1.73 -10.51
N GLU A 68 32.63 1.90 -10.97
CA GLU A 68 33.53 0.79 -11.32
C GLU A 68 33.93 0.00 -10.09
N GLU A 69 34.30 0.68 -8.98
CA GLU A 69 34.67 0.03 -7.70
C GLU A 69 33.45 -0.64 -7.04
N LEU A 70 32.24 -0.05 -7.20
CA LEU A 70 31.01 -0.60 -6.67
C LEU A 70 30.41 -1.73 -7.52
N GLY A 71 30.85 -1.88 -8.76
CA GLY A 71 30.25 -2.80 -9.73
C GLY A 71 28.85 -2.37 -10.17
N GLY A 72 28.58 -1.05 -10.18
CA GLY A 72 27.32 -0.42 -10.54
C GLY A 72 26.94 0.73 -9.61
N THR A 73 25.67 1.14 -9.62
CA THR A 73 25.20 2.23 -8.75
C THR A 73 25.31 1.86 -7.27
N LEU A 74 25.50 2.85 -6.38
CA LEU A 74 25.55 2.67 -4.93
C LEU A 74 24.33 1.85 -4.41
N ARG A 75 23.14 2.12 -4.94
CA ARG A 75 21.93 1.36 -4.64
C ARG A 75 22.09 -0.15 -4.91
N THR A 76 22.61 -0.47 -6.09
CA THR A 76 22.81 -1.87 -6.51
C THR A 76 23.90 -2.54 -5.69
N ALA A 77 24.98 -1.83 -5.42
CA ALA A 77 26.09 -2.33 -4.60
C ALA A 77 25.64 -2.64 -3.16
N LEU A 78 24.91 -1.73 -2.52
CA LEU A 78 24.34 -1.95 -1.19
C LEU A 78 23.35 -3.12 -1.17
N ALA A 79 22.44 -3.18 -2.17
CA ALA A 79 21.46 -4.27 -2.25
C ALA A 79 22.14 -5.64 -2.34
N ASN A 80 23.14 -5.77 -3.21
CA ASN A 80 23.87 -7.02 -3.41
C ASN A 80 24.77 -7.37 -2.21
N ARG A 81 25.49 -6.40 -1.67
CA ARG A 81 26.47 -6.64 -0.59
C ARG A 81 25.81 -6.96 0.74
N LEU A 82 24.68 -6.30 1.03
CA LEU A 82 23.95 -6.48 2.29
C LEU A 82 22.80 -7.50 2.18
N HIS A 83 22.57 -8.06 0.99
CA HIS A 83 21.47 -8.98 0.71
C HIS A 83 20.10 -8.40 1.07
N ILE A 84 19.88 -7.11 0.73
CA ILE A 84 18.61 -6.39 0.94
C ILE A 84 17.96 -6.06 -0.39
N THR A 85 16.67 -5.69 -0.35
CA THR A 85 15.98 -5.27 -1.57
C THR A 85 16.52 -3.94 -2.10
N PRO A 86 16.49 -3.69 -3.43
CA PRO A 86 16.86 -2.39 -3.99
C PRO A 86 16.03 -1.21 -3.43
N GLY A 87 14.78 -1.46 -3.03
CA GLY A 87 13.94 -0.46 -2.36
C GLY A 87 14.46 -0.11 -0.97
N GLU A 88 14.90 -1.09 -0.20
CA GLU A 88 15.51 -0.89 1.11
C GLU A 88 16.85 -0.15 1.00
N ALA A 89 17.69 -0.48 0.00
CA ALA A 89 18.92 0.24 -0.27
C ALA A 89 18.66 1.72 -0.62
N SER A 90 17.68 2.02 -1.50
CA SER A 90 17.29 3.40 -1.82
C SER A 90 16.84 4.17 -0.58
N ARG A 91 16.05 3.53 0.27
CA ARG A 91 15.59 4.13 1.52
C ARG A 91 16.75 4.50 2.45
N ARG A 92 17.71 3.58 2.67
CA ARG A 92 18.88 3.85 3.53
C ARG A 92 19.76 4.97 2.98
N ILE A 93 19.90 5.06 1.66
CA ILE A 93 20.61 6.16 1.01
C ILE A 93 19.89 7.49 1.29
N ALA A 94 18.58 7.55 1.05
CA ALA A 94 17.81 8.77 1.31
C ALA A 94 17.82 9.18 2.80
N GLU A 95 17.72 8.22 3.72
CA GLU A 95 17.87 8.51 5.15
C GLU A 95 19.27 9.06 5.48
N ALA A 96 20.33 8.50 4.90
CA ALA A 96 21.69 8.98 5.09
C ALA A 96 21.90 10.40 4.52
N GLU A 97 21.29 10.73 3.38
CA GLU A 97 21.32 12.07 2.79
C GLU A 97 20.65 13.11 3.70
N ASP A 98 19.51 12.77 4.30
CA ASP A 98 18.74 13.68 5.15
C ASP A 98 19.29 13.79 6.56
N LEU A 99 19.73 12.69 7.16
CA LEU A 99 20.05 12.56 8.58
C LEU A 99 21.55 12.41 8.88
N GLY A 100 22.36 12.11 7.89
CA GLY A 100 23.82 12.01 8.05
C GLY A 100 24.52 13.36 7.94
N GLU A 101 25.74 13.43 8.51
CA GLU A 101 26.64 14.57 8.29
C GLU A 101 26.96 14.67 6.80
N ARG A 102 26.88 15.89 6.28
CA ARG A 102 27.18 16.23 4.89
C ARG A 102 28.57 16.85 4.79
N ARG A 103 29.11 16.92 3.60
CA ARG A 103 30.36 17.64 3.33
C ARG A 103 30.13 18.71 2.27
N ALA A 104 30.63 19.91 2.50
CA ALA A 104 30.71 20.95 1.50
C ALA A 104 31.66 20.52 0.37
N LEU A 105 31.57 21.15 -0.78
CA LEU A 105 32.55 20.93 -1.88
C LEU A 105 34.00 21.25 -1.46
N THR A 106 34.16 22.11 -0.44
CA THR A 106 35.45 22.44 0.18
C THR A 106 35.94 21.36 1.16
N GLY A 107 35.14 20.33 1.46
CA GLY A 107 35.44 19.25 2.40
C GLY A 107 35.04 19.54 3.85
N GLU A 108 34.52 20.73 4.16
CA GLU A 108 34.04 21.07 5.50
C GLU A 108 32.80 20.25 5.89
N PRO A 109 32.71 19.79 7.16
CA PRO A 109 31.54 19.10 7.65
C PRO A 109 30.34 20.07 7.73
N LEU A 110 29.22 19.65 7.20
CA LEU A 110 27.91 20.33 7.30
C LEU A 110 26.96 19.49 8.13
N PRO A 111 26.05 20.13 8.90
CA PRO A 111 25.04 19.41 9.65
C PRO A 111 24.10 18.62 8.71
N ALA A 112 23.38 17.66 9.27
CA ALA A 112 22.30 16.96 8.59
C ALA A 112 21.24 17.94 8.06
N GLN A 113 20.51 17.57 7.02
CA GLN A 113 19.40 18.37 6.51
C GLN A 113 18.25 18.48 7.53
N LEU A 114 17.94 17.35 8.19
CA LEU A 114 16.95 17.25 9.25
C LEU A 114 17.70 17.09 10.59
N THR A 115 18.17 18.20 11.12
CA THR A 115 19.12 18.23 12.25
C THR A 115 18.50 17.71 13.55
N ALA A 116 17.28 18.11 13.90
CA ALA A 116 16.60 17.69 15.13
C ALA A 116 16.17 16.22 15.04
N THR A 117 15.73 15.77 13.87
CA THR A 117 15.41 14.37 13.58
C THR A 117 16.65 13.48 13.69
N ALA A 118 17.78 13.91 13.13
CA ALA A 118 19.04 13.19 13.23
C ALA A 118 19.52 13.06 14.68
N ALA A 119 19.40 14.13 15.46
CA ALA A 119 19.74 14.12 16.89
C ALA A 119 18.83 13.15 17.67
N ALA A 120 17.51 13.21 17.45
CA ALA A 120 16.55 12.33 18.13
C ALA A 120 16.77 10.84 17.76
N GLN A 121 17.13 10.53 16.51
CA GLN A 121 17.51 9.16 16.10
C GLN A 121 18.80 8.72 16.77
N ARG A 122 19.84 9.56 16.79
CA ARG A 122 21.13 9.27 17.44
C ARG A 122 20.98 8.98 18.92
N GLU A 123 20.07 9.63 19.59
CA GLU A 123 19.69 9.35 20.97
C GLU A 123 18.79 8.11 21.14
N GLY A 124 18.31 7.52 20.04
CA GLY A 124 17.41 6.36 20.05
C GLY A 124 15.97 6.69 20.46
N LYS A 125 15.60 7.96 20.50
CA LYS A 125 14.25 8.42 20.86
C LYS A 125 13.23 8.11 19.77
N ILE A 126 13.63 8.22 18.49
CA ILE A 126 12.80 7.96 17.32
C ILE A 126 13.39 6.83 16.47
N GLY A 127 12.52 6.09 15.81
CA GLY A 127 12.90 5.01 14.91
C GLY A 127 12.44 5.26 13.47
N ARG A 128 12.70 4.29 12.62
CA ARG A 128 12.47 4.31 11.18
C ARG A 128 11.08 4.82 10.77
N GLU A 129 10.02 4.33 11.41
CA GLU A 129 8.66 4.71 11.02
C GLU A 129 8.36 6.19 11.33
N HIS A 130 8.94 6.75 12.42
CA HIS A 130 8.86 8.19 12.69
C HIS A 130 9.59 9.01 11.62
N ILE A 131 10.81 8.58 11.26
CA ILE A 131 11.64 9.25 10.23
C ILE A 131 10.88 9.25 8.90
N LYS A 132 10.24 8.15 8.53
CA LYS A 132 9.43 8.04 7.32
C LYS A 132 8.30 9.08 7.28
N GLU A 133 7.59 9.29 8.39
CA GLU A 133 6.52 10.30 8.46
C GLU A 133 7.09 11.72 8.35
N ILE A 134 8.23 12.01 8.98
CA ILE A 134 8.91 13.31 8.88
C ILE A 134 9.41 13.55 7.45
N GLN A 135 10.07 12.57 6.83
CA GLN A 135 10.51 12.68 5.44
C GLN A 135 9.34 12.87 4.46
N ALA A 136 8.23 12.15 4.67
CA ALA A 136 7.02 12.31 3.87
C ALA A 136 6.46 13.74 3.98
N PHE A 137 6.42 14.31 5.18
CA PHE A 137 6.02 15.69 5.40
C PHE A 137 6.90 16.68 4.59
N PHE A 138 8.22 16.58 4.68
CA PHE A 138 9.12 17.49 3.96
C PHE A 138 9.13 17.30 2.44
N LYS A 139 8.83 16.11 1.98
CA LYS A 139 8.66 15.83 0.56
C LYS A 139 7.42 16.51 -0.03
N GLU A 140 6.36 16.62 0.76
CA GLU A 140 5.10 17.27 0.36
C GLU A 140 5.10 18.77 0.66
N LEU A 141 5.95 19.27 1.57
CA LEU A 141 6.03 20.68 1.92
C LEU A 141 6.60 21.51 0.78
N SER A 142 5.89 22.58 0.39
CA SER A 142 6.30 23.48 -0.68
C SER A 142 7.72 24.02 -0.50
N ALA A 143 8.50 24.03 -1.58
CA ALA A 143 9.80 24.69 -1.59
C ALA A 143 9.72 26.21 -1.35
N ALA A 144 8.54 26.82 -1.51
CA ALA A 144 8.29 28.24 -1.27
C ALA A 144 8.19 28.59 0.24
N VAL A 145 8.05 27.58 1.11
CA VAL A 145 8.03 27.82 2.58
C VAL A 145 9.42 28.25 3.04
N ASP A 146 9.46 29.33 3.82
CA ASP A 146 10.69 29.90 4.36
C ASP A 146 11.53 28.87 5.12
N LEU A 147 12.86 28.99 5.02
CA LEU A 147 13.79 28.05 5.63
C LEU A 147 13.62 27.97 7.16
N GLY A 148 13.46 29.12 7.83
CA GLY A 148 13.27 29.16 9.28
C GLY A 148 11.98 28.48 9.72
N ILE A 149 10.90 28.58 8.94
CA ILE A 149 9.65 27.85 9.17
C ILE A 149 9.85 26.36 8.97
N ARG A 150 10.61 25.95 7.95
CA ARG A 150 10.95 24.54 7.71
C ARG A 150 11.74 23.94 8.86
N GLU A 151 12.75 24.66 9.36
CA GLU A 151 13.57 24.24 10.51
C GLU A 151 12.73 24.15 11.79
N ALA A 152 11.83 25.10 12.03
CA ALA A 152 10.90 25.06 13.16
C ALA A 152 9.92 23.90 13.09
N ALA A 153 9.36 23.62 11.89
CA ALA A 153 8.48 22.48 11.66
C ALA A 153 9.21 21.14 11.86
N GLU A 154 10.46 21.04 11.41
CA GLU A 154 11.31 19.87 11.62
C GLU A 154 11.55 19.63 13.11
N ALA A 155 11.97 20.65 13.85
CA ALA A 155 12.20 20.55 15.29
C ALA A 155 10.93 20.14 16.05
N GLN A 156 9.79 20.70 15.70
CA GLN A 156 8.50 20.36 16.31
C GLN A 156 8.09 18.92 16.02
N LEU A 157 8.20 18.45 14.77
CA LEU A 157 7.87 17.07 14.40
C LEU A 157 8.81 16.07 15.07
N ALA A 158 10.12 16.38 15.14
CA ALA A 158 11.09 15.54 15.80
C ALA A 158 10.80 15.43 17.31
N GLU A 159 10.44 16.52 17.97
CA GLU A 159 10.06 16.51 19.39
C GLU A 159 8.78 15.69 19.62
N LEU A 160 7.72 15.92 18.85
CA LEU A 160 6.48 15.14 18.92
C LEU A 160 6.74 13.64 18.72
N ALA A 161 7.62 13.28 17.80
CA ALA A 161 7.99 11.90 17.51
C ALA A 161 8.65 11.19 18.71
N THR A 162 9.31 11.93 19.62
CA THR A 162 9.94 11.33 20.81
C THR A 162 8.92 10.77 21.80
N SER A 163 7.71 11.32 21.82
CA SER A 163 6.66 11.00 22.80
C SER A 163 5.42 10.33 22.18
N ARG A 164 5.34 10.25 20.87
CA ARG A 164 4.18 9.71 20.15
C ARG A 164 4.56 8.49 19.32
N ARG A 165 3.57 7.63 19.06
CA ARG A 165 3.74 6.53 18.12
C ARG A 165 3.69 7.06 16.68
N PRO A 166 4.32 6.37 15.70
CA PRO A 166 4.35 6.82 14.30
C PRO A 166 2.97 7.05 13.69
N ASP A 167 1.99 6.20 14.01
CA ASP A 167 0.61 6.32 13.54
C ASP A 167 -0.08 7.62 14.04
N HIS A 168 0.23 8.06 15.26
CA HIS A 168 -0.26 9.33 15.80
C HIS A 168 0.50 10.53 15.19
N LEU A 169 1.80 10.37 14.92
CA LEU A 169 2.61 11.42 14.30
C LEU A 169 2.08 11.79 12.90
N HIS A 170 1.61 10.82 12.12
CA HIS A 170 1.01 11.06 10.82
C HIS A 170 -0.15 12.08 10.87
N GLY A 171 -1.07 11.92 11.82
CA GLY A 171 -2.18 12.86 11.99
C GLY A 171 -1.72 14.28 12.37
N LEU A 172 -0.72 14.37 13.24
CA LEU A 172 -0.14 15.67 13.65
C LEU A 172 0.63 16.34 12.52
N ALA A 173 1.37 15.57 11.72
CA ALA A 173 2.06 16.07 10.54
C ALA A 173 1.07 16.59 9.48
N THR A 174 -0.07 15.92 9.29
CA THR A 174 -1.14 16.39 8.41
C THR A 174 -1.72 17.72 8.90
N GLN A 175 -2.02 17.85 10.19
CA GLN A 175 -2.52 19.12 10.77
C GLN A 175 -1.51 20.27 10.63
N LEU A 176 -0.23 19.98 10.85
CA LEU A 176 0.82 20.97 10.66
C LEU A 176 0.93 21.39 9.19
N MET A 177 0.79 20.46 8.26
CA MET A 177 0.78 20.75 6.83
C MET A 177 -0.39 21.66 6.44
N ASP A 178 -1.59 21.36 6.92
CA ASP A 178 -2.79 22.18 6.68
C ASP A 178 -2.62 23.61 7.21
N TRP A 179 -1.91 23.77 8.33
CA TRP A 179 -1.63 25.08 8.90
C TRP A 179 -0.55 25.85 8.13
N LEU A 180 0.53 25.19 7.72
CA LEU A 180 1.63 25.82 6.98
C LEU A 180 1.28 26.08 5.51
N HIS A 181 0.36 25.32 4.97
CA HIS A 181 0.01 25.37 3.56
C HIS A 181 -1.49 25.14 3.34
N PRO A 182 -2.35 26.05 3.84
CA PRO A 182 -3.80 25.90 3.82
C PRO A 182 -4.37 25.74 2.39
N ASP A 183 -3.74 26.35 1.40
CA ASP A 183 -4.16 26.23 -0.01
C ASP A 183 -3.65 24.95 -0.70
N GLY A 184 -2.72 24.24 -0.07
CA GLY A 184 -2.10 23.01 -0.57
C GLY A 184 -1.32 23.19 -1.89
N ASN A 185 -0.21 22.49 -2.03
CA ASN A 185 0.57 22.45 -3.29
C ASN A 185 -0.07 21.61 -4.38
N PHE A 186 -1.25 21.06 -4.12
CA PHE A 186 -1.83 20.09 -5.01
C PHE A 186 -2.59 20.79 -6.12
N SER A 187 -1.88 21.13 -7.19
CA SER A 187 -2.55 21.49 -8.43
C SER A 187 -3.44 20.31 -8.87
N ASP A 188 -4.59 20.63 -9.47
CA ASP A 188 -5.47 19.60 -10.05
C ASP A 188 -4.72 18.74 -11.07
N GLN A 189 -3.67 19.29 -11.70
CA GLN A 189 -2.79 18.56 -12.61
C GLN A 189 -1.96 17.48 -11.91
N GLU A 190 -1.44 17.73 -10.71
CA GLU A 190 -0.67 16.73 -9.95
C GLU A 190 -1.56 15.63 -9.40
N ARG A 191 -2.74 15.99 -8.88
CA ARG A 191 -3.77 15.01 -8.51
C ARG A 191 -4.19 14.16 -9.70
N ALA A 192 -4.36 14.80 -10.86
CA ALA A 192 -4.70 14.11 -12.10
C ALA A 192 -3.60 13.15 -12.59
N ARG A 193 -2.31 13.43 -12.33
CA ARG A 193 -1.19 12.53 -12.65
C ARG A 193 -1.07 11.36 -11.65
N LYS A 194 -1.29 11.62 -10.37
CA LYS A 194 -1.12 10.63 -9.29
C LYS A 194 -2.32 9.69 -9.15
N ARG A 195 -3.54 10.12 -9.57
CA ARG A 195 -4.76 9.31 -9.44
C ARG A 195 -4.67 8.02 -10.24
N GLY A 196 -5.15 6.95 -9.65
CA GLY A 196 -5.22 5.67 -10.35
C GLY A 196 -5.77 4.58 -9.45
N ILE A 197 -6.37 3.58 -10.05
CA ILE A 197 -6.80 2.34 -9.39
C ILE A 197 -6.21 1.18 -10.18
N THR A 198 -5.56 0.28 -9.49
CA THR A 198 -4.99 -0.94 -10.07
C THR A 198 -5.61 -2.17 -9.44
N MET A 199 -5.94 -3.14 -10.28
CA MET A 199 -6.37 -4.46 -9.87
C MET A 199 -5.20 -5.44 -10.04
N GLY A 200 -4.79 -6.06 -8.94
CA GLY A 200 -3.73 -7.06 -8.93
C GLY A 200 -4.13 -8.33 -9.67
N LYS A 201 -3.15 -9.19 -9.92
CA LYS A 201 -3.41 -10.53 -10.45
C LYS A 201 -4.28 -11.32 -9.47
N GLN A 202 -5.09 -12.22 -10.01
CA GLN A 202 -5.87 -13.16 -9.21
C GLN A 202 -4.92 -14.14 -8.50
N GLU A 203 -5.08 -14.27 -7.20
CA GLU A 203 -4.31 -15.20 -6.37
C GLU A 203 -4.87 -16.63 -6.44
N PHE A 204 -4.22 -17.55 -5.75
CA PHE A 204 -4.60 -18.99 -5.82
C PHE A 204 -6.01 -19.25 -5.26
N ASP A 205 -6.43 -18.48 -4.25
CA ASP A 205 -7.78 -18.54 -3.65
C ASP A 205 -8.87 -17.85 -4.48
N GLY A 206 -8.50 -17.24 -5.62
CA GLY A 206 -9.41 -16.51 -6.49
C GLY A 206 -9.57 -15.03 -6.14
N MET A 207 -8.95 -14.56 -5.06
CA MET A 207 -9.00 -13.16 -4.65
C MET A 207 -8.06 -12.30 -5.50
N SER A 208 -8.36 -11.01 -5.57
CA SER A 208 -7.48 -10.01 -6.22
C SER A 208 -7.38 -8.77 -5.36
N ARG A 209 -6.18 -8.24 -5.23
CA ARG A 209 -5.95 -6.99 -4.51
C ARG A 209 -6.34 -5.80 -5.38
N ILE A 210 -7.09 -4.85 -4.82
CA ILE A 210 -7.29 -3.52 -5.40
C ILE A 210 -6.49 -2.49 -4.61
N SER A 211 -5.81 -1.58 -5.30
CA SER A 211 -5.02 -0.51 -4.68
C SER A 211 -4.98 0.73 -5.57
N GLY A 212 -4.76 1.90 -4.98
CA GLY A 212 -4.69 3.13 -5.76
C GLY A 212 -4.75 4.39 -4.94
N LEU A 213 -4.64 5.52 -5.63
CA LEU A 213 -4.81 6.86 -5.09
C LEU A 213 -6.10 7.46 -5.64
N LEU A 214 -6.99 7.83 -4.74
CA LEU A 214 -8.29 8.41 -5.06
C LEU A 214 -8.22 9.94 -4.99
N THR A 215 -8.90 10.61 -5.92
CA THR A 215 -9.16 12.05 -5.76
C THR A 215 -10.12 12.29 -4.60
N PRO A 216 -10.12 13.50 -3.98
CA PRO A 216 -11.08 13.84 -2.93
C PRO A 216 -12.54 13.65 -3.37
N GLU A 217 -12.86 13.97 -4.62
CA GLU A 217 -14.18 13.78 -5.22
C GLU A 217 -14.59 12.31 -5.24
N LEU A 218 -13.71 11.43 -5.79
CA LEU A 218 -14.00 10.00 -5.84
C LEU A 218 -14.10 9.41 -4.44
N ARG A 219 -13.24 9.84 -3.50
CA ARG A 219 -13.32 9.42 -2.11
C ARG A 219 -14.67 9.78 -1.48
N ALA A 220 -15.10 11.04 -1.60
CA ALA A 220 -16.39 11.49 -1.07
C ALA A 220 -17.56 10.73 -1.70
N THR A 221 -17.50 10.47 -3.01
CA THR A 221 -18.52 9.67 -3.72
C THR A 221 -18.58 8.24 -3.17
N ILE A 222 -17.43 7.60 -2.99
CA ILE A 222 -17.37 6.26 -2.40
C ILE A 222 -17.89 6.27 -0.96
N GLU A 223 -17.49 7.23 -0.13
CA GLU A 223 -17.94 7.35 1.25
C GLU A 223 -19.47 7.50 1.33
N ALA A 224 -20.09 8.29 0.44
CA ALA A 224 -21.55 8.43 0.36
C ALA A 224 -22.24 7.12 -0.02
N VAL A 225 -21.70 6.38 -0.99
CA VAL A 225 -22.22 5.06 -1.38
C VAL A 225 -22.09 4.05 -0.24
N LEU A 226 -20.94 4.01 0.42
CA LEU A 226 -20.70 3.10 1.54
C LEU A 226 -21.53 3.45 2.76
N ALA A 227 -21.78 4.73 3.04
CA ALA A 227 -22.64 5.15 4.15
C ALA A 227 -24.05 4.55 4.04
N LYS A 228 -24.58 4.40 2.83
CA LYS A 228 -25.89 3.79 2.59
C LYS A 228 -25.81 2.27 2.50
N LEU A 229 -24.94 1.75 1.63
CA LEU A 229 -24.96 0.33 1.25
C LEU A 229 -24.13 -0.57 2.20
N ALA A 230 -23.16 -0.01 2.94
CA ALA A 230 -22.36 -0.74 3.92
C ALA A 230 -22.88 -0.58 5.37
N ALA A 231 -24.08 -0.03 5.53
CA ALA A 231 -24.75 -0.01 6.83
C ALA A 231 -24.97 -1.45 7.35
N PRO A 232 -24.90 -1.69 8.67
CA PRO A 232 -25.19 -3.01 9.22
C PRO A 232 -26.56 -3.53 8.77
N GLY A 233 -26.62 -4.78 8.28
CA GLY A 233 -27.82 -5.41 7.74
C GLY A 233 -28.13 -5.06 6.29
N ALA A 234 -27.42 -4.10 5.65
CA ALA A 234 -27.59 -3.81 4.25
C ALA A 234 -26.73 -4.71 3.37
N CYS A 235 -27.18 -5.02 2.15
CA CYS A 235 -26.46 -5.75 1.11
C CYS A 235 -25.82 -7.07 1.62
N ASN A 236 -26.43 -7.75 2.59
CA ASN A 236 -25.90 -8.99 3.13
C ASN A 236 -26.12 -10.14 2.12
N PRO A 237 -25.07 -10.77 1.59
CA PRO A 237 -25.20 -11.86 0.63
C PRO A 237 -25.79 -13.15 1.23
N ASP A 238 -25.78 -13.29 2.56
CA ASP A 238 -26.35 -14.44 3.25
C ASP A 238 -27.88 -14.33 3.43
N ASP A 239 -28.45 -13.16 3.20
CA ASP A 239 -29.91 -12.99 3.21
C ASP A 239 -30.52 -13.53 1.91
N GLN A 240 -31.71 -14.17 2.01
CA GLN A 240 -32.44 -14.66 0.84
C GLN A 240 -32.75 -13.52 -0.16
N THR A 241 -33.00 -12.33 0.35
CA THR A 241 -33.23 -11.11 -0.45
C THR A 241 -32.40 -9.97 0.14
N PRO A 242 -31.16 -9.75 -0.36
CA PRO A 242 -30.32 -8.67 0.13
C PRO A 242 -30.98 -7.30 -0.01
N LEU A 243 -31.07 -6.55 1.08
CA LEU A 243 -31.67 -5.21 1.10
C LEU A 243 -30.70 -4.20 0.49
N VAL A 244 -31.06 -3.59 -0.63
CA VAL A 244 -30.26 -2.58 -1.33
C VAL A 244 -30.85 -1.18 -1.19
N ALA A 245 -32.16 -1.04 -1.42
CA ALA A 245 -32.87 0.25 -1.43
C ALA A 245 -33.39 0.66 -0.05
N ASP A 246 -33.92 -0.29 0.71
CA ASP A 246 -34.57 -0.05 1.97
C ASP A 246 -33.62 0.11 3.15
N THR A 247 -34.14 0.58 4.28
CA THR A 247 -33.37 0.66 5.53
C THR A 247 -33.49 -0.67 6.26
N PRO A 248 -32.37 -1.28 6.67
CA PRO A 248 -32.40 -2.53 7.44
C PRO A 248 -33.16 -2.36 8.76
N ASP A 249 -33.92 -3.38 9.12
CA ASP A 249 -34.59 -3.44 10.42
C ASP A 249 -33.61 -3.83 11.56
N ALA A 250 -34.05 -3.71 12.80
CA ALA A 250 -33.22 -4.00 13.97
C ALA A 250 -32.78 -5.48 14.02
N ASP A 251 -33.53 -6.40 13.42
CA ASP A 251 -33.19 -7.81 13.39
C ASP A 251 -32.14 -8.14 12.34
N ALA A 252 -32.22 -7.51 11.16
CA ALA A 252 -31.18 -7.59 10.12
C ALA A 252 -29.85 -7.03 10.65
N VAL A 253 -29.88 -5.89 11.34
CA VAL A 253 -28.69 -5.29 11.98
C VAL A 253 -28.07 -6.24 13.02
N ARG A 254 -28.88 -6.88 13.85
CA ARG A 254 -28.37 -7.82 14.90
C ARG A 254 -27.79 -9.11 14.32
N ARG A 255 -28.33 -9.58 13.22
CA ARG A 255 -27.83 -10.80 12.54
C ARG A 255 -26.56 -10.56 11.73
N ASP A 256 -26.25 -9.32 11.41
CA ASP A 256 -25.07 -9.00 10.58
C ASP A 256 -23.77 -9.10 11.40
N THR A 257 -23.09 -10.19 11.24
CA THR A 257 -21.78 -10.45 11.90
C THR A 257 -20.56 -10.01 11.07
N ARG A 258 -20.79 -9.42 9.87
CA ARG A 258 -19.70 -8.99 8.99
C ARG A 258 -18.92 -7.83 9.59
N SER A 259 -17.61 -7.84 9.35
CA SER A 259 -16.75 -6.67 9.62
C SER A 259 -17.08 -5.50 8.69
N GLN A 260 -16.67 -4.29 9.05
CA GLN A 260 -16.85 -3.11 8.18
C GLN A 260 -16.23 -3.30 6.81
N ALA A 261 -15.05 -3.94 6.75
CA ALA A 261 -14.37 -4.23 5.48
C ALA A 261 -15.18 -5.18 4.57
N GLN A 262 -15.80 -6.20 5.15
CA GLN A 262 -16.68 -7.12 4.42
C GLN A 262 -17.94 -6.40 3.93
N ARG A 263 -18.58 -5.58 4.77
CA ARG A 263 -19.73 -4.76 4.36
C ARG A 263 -19.37 -3.79 3.23
N ASN A 264 -18.19 -3.15 3.29
CA ASN A 264 -17.71 -2.29 2.22
C ASN A 264 -17.56 -3.05 0.89
N HIS A 265 -17.00 -4.26 0.93
CA HIS A 265 -16.88 -5.13 -0.25
C HIS A 265 -18.25 -5.43 -0.87
N ASP A 266 -19.22 -5.86 -0.05
CA ASP A 266 -20.55 -6.25 -0.51
C ASP A 266 -21.35 -5.04 -1.02
N ALA A 267 -21.18 -3.88 -0.40
CA ALA A 267 -21.72 -2.60 -0.85
C ALA A 267 -21.19 -2.19 -2.23
N PHE A 268 -19.87 -2.35 -2.45
CA PHE A 268 -19.25 -2.11 -3.75
C PHE A 268 -19.82 -3.04 -4.82
N LEU A 269 -19.95 -4.32 -4.51
CA LEU A 269 -20.51 -5.31 -5.41
C LEU A 269 -21.97 -4.96 -5.76
N ALA A 270 -22.78 -4.57 -4.78
CA ALA A 270 -24.19 -4.17 -4.99
C ALA A 270 -24.31 -2.92 -5.87
N ALA A 271 -23.48 -1.88 -5.60
CA ALA A 271 -23.45 -0.66 -6.41
C ALA A 271 -23.07 -0.93 -7.87
N LEU A 272 -22.02 -1.71 -8.11
CA LEU A 272 -21.57 -2.05 -9.47
C LEU A 272 -22.58 -2.94 -10.21
N ARG A 273 -23.24 -3.87 -9.51
CA ARG A 273 -24.34 -4.66 -10.09
C ARG A 273 -25.53 -3.79 -10.49
N GLY A 274 -25.91 -2.84 -9.62
CA GLY A 274 -26.96 -1.87 -9.91
C GLY A 274 -26.62 -1.06 -11.17
N LEU A 275 -25.40 -0.58 -11.29
CA LEU A 275 -24.93 0.16 -12.45
C LEU A 275 -24.94 -0.69 -13.74
N LEU A 276 -24.51 -1.95 -13.67
CA LEU A 276 -24.60 -2.87 -14.82
C LEU A 276 -26.04 -3.15 -15.21
N ALA A 277 -26.95 -3.30 -14.24
CA ALA A 277 -28.37 -3.57 -14.46
C ALA A 277 -29.15 -2.36 -15.01
N SER A 278 -28.72 -1.13 -14.72
CA SER A 278 -29.38 0.10 -15.20
C SER A 278 -29.34 0.24 -16.73
N GLY A 279 -28.36 -0.36 -17.39
CA GLY A 279 -28.13 -0.20 -18.85
C GLY A 279 -27.55 1.17 -19.24
N GLU A 280 -27.33 2.08 -18.30
CA GLU A 280 -26.81 3.44 -18.55
C GLU A 280 -25.36 3.49 -19.01
N LEU A 281 -24.61 2.40 -18.83
CA LEU A 281 -23.22 2.29 -19.31
C LEU A 281 -23.09 2.21 -20.84
N GLY A 282 -24.20 2.15 -21.56
CA GLY A 282 -24.23 2.10 -23.02
C GLY A 282 -23.65 0.80 -23.58
N GLN A 283 -22.90 0.93 -24.68
CA GLN A 283 -22.34 -0.22 -25.39
C GLN A 283 -20.82 -0.17 -25.44
N HIS A 284 -20.18 -1.31 -25.22
CA HIS A 284 -18.76 -1.52 -25.48
C HIS A 284 -18.59 -2.48 -26.67
N LYS A 285 -17.91 -2.04 -27.72
CA LYS A 285 -17.74 -2.81 -28.96
C LYS A 285 -19.06 -3.34 -29.56
N GLY A 286 -20.14 -2.57 -29.41
CA GLY A 286 -21.47 -2.89 -29.95
C GLY A 286 -22.25 -3.95 -29.15
N LEU A 287 -21.83 -4.25 -27.93
CA LEU A 287 -22.56 -5.06 -26.96
C LEU A 287 -22.90 -4.20 -25.73
N PRO A 288 -24.03 -4.43 -25.06
CA PRO A 288 -24.25 -3.88 -23.73
C PRO A 288 -23.09 -4.26 -22.81
N VAL A 289 -22.71 -3.37 -21.89
CA VAL A 289 -21.67 -3.69 -20.90
C VAL A 289 -22.17 -4.84 -20.04
N THR A 290 -21.50 -5.99 -20.14
CA THR A 290 -21.95 -7.23 -19.50
C THR A 290 -20.74 -8.10 -19.12
N ILE A 291 -20.93 -9.01 -18.19
CA ILE A 291 -19.93 -10.00 -17.81
C ILE A 291 -20.15 -11.23 -18.67
N VAL A 292 -19.14 -11.58 -19.48
CA VAL A 292 -19.14 -12.81 -20.27
C VAL A 292 -18.29 -13.84 -19.54
N VAL A 293 -18.83 -15.01 -19.27
CA VAL A 293 -18.12 -16.13 -18.63
C VAL A 293 -18.30 -17.40 -19.46
N SER A 294 -17.20 -18.06 -19.76
CA SER A 294 -17.19 -19.35 -20.47
C SER A 294 -16.99 -20.48 -19.47
N THR A 295 -17.78 -21.55 -19.61
CA THR A 295 -17.66 -22.79 -18.83
C THR A 295 -18.14 -23.97 -19.67
N THR A 296 -17.85 -25.20 -19.25
CA THR A 296 -18.36 -26.41 -19.93
C THR A 296 -19.72 -26.80 -19.38
N LEU A 297 -20.56 -27.42 -20.22
CA LEU A 297 -21.86 -27.92 -19.79
C LEU A 297 -21.71 -28.94 -18.65
N LYS A 298 -20.70 -29.82 -18.74
CA LYS A 298 -20.40 -30.81 -17.71
C LYS A 298 -20.09 -30.23 -16.35
N GLU A 299 -19.31 -29.13 -16.32
CA GLU A 299 -18.99 -28.43 -15.07
C GLU A 299 -20.21 -27.71 -14.51
N LEU A 300 -21.03 -27.12 -15.39
CA LEU A 300 -22.27 -26.45 -14.99
C LEU A 300 -23.27 -27.43 -14.37
N GLU A 301 -23.50 -28.59 -15.03
CA GLU A 301 -24.40 -29.65 -14.54
C GLU A 301 -23.92 -30.24 -13.21
N ALA A 302 -22.59 -30.41 -13.07
CA ALA A 302 -22.00 -30.91 -11.83
C ALA A 302 -21.93 -29.85 -10.73
N ALA A 303 -22.25 -28.56 -11.02
CA ALA A 303 -22.07 -27.44 -10.16
C ALA A 303 -20.64 -27.32 -9.55
N THR A 304 -19.63 -27.78 -10.32
CA THR A 304 -18.22 -27.83 -9.92
C THR A 304 -17.32 -27.19 -10.97
N GLY A 305 -16.08 -26.88 -10.58
CA GLY A 305 -15.12 -26.27 -11.50
C GLY A 305 -15.14 -24.74 -11.48
N LYS A 306 -14.58 -24.12 -12.51
CA LYS A 306 -14.40 -22.67 -12.63
C LYS A 306 -14.73 -22.22 -14.06
N GLY A 307 -15.55 -21.17 -14.18
CA GLY A 307 -15.71 -20.46 -15.44
C GLY A 307 -14.57 -19.46 -15.65
N VAL A 308 -14.33 -19.06 -16.91
CA VAL A 308 -13.33 -18.05 -17.28
C VAL A 308 -14.04 -16.83 -17.85
N THR A 309 -13.73 -15.64 -17.30
CA THR A 309 -14.28 -14.39 -17.84
C THR A 309 -13.58 -14.00 -19.14
N GLY A 310 -14.21 -13.12 -19.92
CA GLY A 310 -13.59 -12.56 -21.12
C GLY A 310 -12.27 -11.79 -20.85
N GLY A 311 -12.00 -11.41 -19.60
CA GLY A 311 -10.72 -10.84 -19.15
C GLY A 311 -9.70 -11.87 -18.62
N GLY A 312 -10.03 -13.18 -18.69
CA GLY A 312 -9.15 -14.26 -18.25
C GLY A 312 -9.20 -14.60 -16.75
N SER A 313 -10.06 -13.94 -15.97
CA SER A 313 -10.22 -14.25 -14.53
C SER A 313 -11.04 -15.54 -14.35
N ARG A 314 -10.68 -16.31 -13.34
CA ARG A 314 -11.39 -17.56 -13.00
C ARG A 314 -12.45 -17.29 -11.94
N VAL A 315 -13.67 -17.76 -12.21
CA VAL A 315 -14.82 -17.58 -11.30
C VAL A 315 -15.28 -18.98 -10.85
N PRO A 316 -15.35 -19.27 -9.54
CA PRO A 316 -15.90 -20.52 -9.03
C PRO A 316 -17.32 -20.74 -9.52
N MET A 317 -17.73 -22.00 -9.71
CA MET A 317 -19.06 -22.33 -10.24
C MET A 317 -20.19 -21.82 -9.32
N SER A 318 -20.01 -21.86 -8.02
CA SER A 318 -20.96 -21.29 -7.04
C SER A 318 -21.23 -19.79 -7.26
N ASP A 319 -20.16 -19.03 -7.54
CA ASP A 319 -20.28 -17.60 -7.83
C ASP A 319 -20.93 -17.36 -9.19
N LEU A 320 -20.62 -18.21 -10.16
CA LEU A 320 -21.19 -18.13 -11.50
C LEU A 320 -22.70 -18.38 -11.48
N ILE A 321 -23.16 -19.40 -10.74
CA ILE A 321 -24.60 -19.68 -10.53
C ILE A 321 -25.28 -18.50 -9.83
N ARG A 322 -24.66 -17.95 -8.81
CA ARG A 322 -25.20 -16.77 -8.10
C ARG A 322 -25.26 -15.52 -8.99
N MET A 323 -24.25 -15.31 -9.83
CA MET A 323 -24.26 -14.22 -10.82
C MET A 323 -25.36 -14.43 -11.88
N ALA A 324 -25.56 -15.65 -12.30
CA ALA A 324 -26.54 -16.02 -13.31
C ALA A 324 -27.99 -15.77 -12.87
N SER A 325 -28.31 -15.86 -11.58
CA SER A 325 -29.68 -15.62 -11.06
C SER A 325 -30.18 -14.21 -11.30
N HIS A 326 -29.31 -13.23 -11.61
CA HIS A 326 -29.63 -11.82 -11.80
C HIS A 326 -29.20 -11.27 -13.17
N ALA A 327 -28.91 -12.12 -14.15
CA ALA A 327 -28.35 -11.72 -15.44
C ALA A 327 -29.20 -12.18 -16.63
N ASN A 328 -29.11 -11.49 -17.75
CA ASN A 328 -29.59 -11.98 -19.03
C ASN A 328 -28.69 -13.13 -19.52
N HIS A 329 -29.25 -14.27 -19.78
CA HIS A 329 -28.52 -15.45 -20.20
C HIS A 329 -28.39 -15.57 -21.71
N TYR A 330 -27.18 -15.83 -22.18
CA TYR A 330 -26.93 -16.22 -23.57
C TYR A 330 -26.33 -17.64 -23.56
N LEU A 331 -27.01 -18.61 -24.14
CA LEU A 331 -26.50 -19.96 -24.29
C LEU A 331 -25.71 -20.06 -25.59
N ALA A 332 -24.42 -20.34 -25.48
CA ALA A 332 -23.57 -20.63 -26.61
C ALA A 332 -23.16 -22.13 -26.55
N LEU A 333 -23.52 -22.90 -27.54
CA LEU A 333 -23.21 -24.34 -27.62
C LEU A 333 -21.96 -24.56 -28.47
N PHE A 334 -20.99 -25.24 -27.90
CA PHE A 334 -19.76 -25.63 -28.58
C PHE A 334 -19.61 -27.18 -28.60
N ASP A 335 -19.06 -27.68 -29.69
CA ASP A 335 -18.52 -29.06 -29.77
C ASP A 335 -16.99 -28.95 -29.86
N GLY A 336 -16.32 -29.16 -28.75
CA GLY A 336 -14.92 -28.84 -28.61
C GLY A 336 -14.65 -27.32 -28.84
N ALA A 337 -13.81 -27.00 -29.80
CA ALA A 337 -13.52 -25.62 -30.20
C ALA A 337 -14.44 -25.07 -31.32
N LYS A 338 -15.43 -25.84 -31.78
CA LYS A 338 -16.31 -25.45 -32.88
C LYS A 338 -17.69 -25.00 -32.36
N PRO A 339 -18.13 -23.76 -32.66
CA PRO A 339 -19.49 -23.35 -32.34
C PRO A 339 -20.51 -24.10 -33.16
N LEU A 340 -21.49 -24.75 -32.52
CA LEU A 340 -22.51 -25.61 -33.19
C LEU A 340 -23.67 -24.84 -33.82
N ALA A 341 -23.91 -23.58 -33.48
CA ALA A 341 -25.02 -22.83 -34.03
C ALA A 341 -24.76 -21.34 -34.11
N LEU A 342 -24.54 -20.85 -35.32
CA LEU A 342 -24.68 -19.46 -35.68
C LEU A 342 -25.15 -19.30 -37.12
N TYR A 343 -26.47 -19.27 -37.31
CA TYR A 343 -27.06 -18.86 -38.58
C TYR A 343 -27.19 -17.34 -38.65
N HIS A 344 -26.44 -16.68 -39.54
CA HIS A 344 -26.74 -15.31 -39.94
C HIS A 344 -26.26 -14.95 -41.34
N THR A 345 -27.17 -14.30 -42.09
CA THR A 345 -27.01 -13.80 -43.46
C THR A 345 -26.45 -12.37 -43.56
N LYS A 346 -25.93 -11.79 -42.49
CA LYS A 346 -25.43 -10.41 -42.46
C LYS A 346 -23.91 -10.30 -42.38
N ARG A 347 -23.33 -9.33 -43.10
CA ARG A 347 -21.88 -9.04 -43.12
C ARG A 347 -21.26 -8.58 -41.78
N LEU A 348 -22.07 -8.18 -40.82
CA LEU A 348 -21.65 -7.77 -39.48
C LEU A 348 -22.12 -8.80 -38.45
N ALA A 349 -21.23 -9.18 -37.55
CA ALA A 349 -21.57 -10.10 -36.46
C ALA A 349 -22.68 -9.53 -35.57
N SER A 350 -23.72 -10.35 -35.34
CA SER A 350 -24.80 -9.99 -34.38
C SER A 350 -24.27 -9.88 -32.96
N PRO A 351 -25.00 -9.26 -32.02
CA PRO A 351 -24.62 -9.23 -30.61
C PRO A 351 -24.30 -10.62 -30.05
N ALA A 352 -25.10 -11.63 -30.35
CA ALA A 352 -24.87 -13.02 -29.93
C ALA A 352 -23.57 -13.60 -30.51
N GLN A 353 -23.25 -13.33 -31.80
CA GLN A 353 -22.00 -13.74 -32.42
C GLN A 353 -20.78 -13.06 -31.83
N ARG A 354 -20.91 -11.79 -31.43
CA ARG A 354 -19.82 -11.08 -30.74
C ARG A 354 -19.55 -11.64 -29.35
N ILE A 355 -20.60 -12.01 -28.62
CA ILE A 355 -20.46 -12.70 -27.34
C ILE A 355 -19.68 -14.00 -27.52
N MET A 356 -20.00 -14.79 -28.57
CA MET A 356 -19.29 -16.01 -28.92
C MET A 356 -17.81 -15.83 -29.26
N LEU A 357 -17.45 -14.69 -29.88
CA LEU A 357 -16.06 -14.37 -30.21
C LEU A 357 -15.26 -13.93 -28.98
N TYR A 358 -15.93 -13.53 -27.89
CA TYR A 358 -15.30 -13.19 -26.62
C TYR A 358 -15.28 -14.35 -25.61
N ALA A 359 -16.06 -15.38 -25.82
CA ALA A 359 -16.09 -16.60 -25.02
C ALA A 359 -15.02 -17.61 -25.47
#